data_48867b958f22a3ebb622d862dd193d24
#
_entry.id   48867b958f22a3ebb622d862dd193d24
#
_cell.length_a   1.000
_cell.length_b   1.000
_cell.length_c   1.000
_cell.angle_alpha   90.00
_cell.angle_beta   90.00
_cell.angle_gamma   90.00
#
_symmetry.space_group_name_H-M   'P 1'
#
loop_
_entity.id
_entity.type
_entity.pdbx_description
1 polymer ?
#
loop_
_entity_poly.entity_id
_entity_poly.type
_entity_poly.pdbx_seq_one_letter_code
_entity_poly.pdbx_strand_id
1 'polypeptide(L)'
;MDASANRAGEALRVVEDAVRFVLEDRHLTELVKQLRHDLAALLAENDLLPRVFLRDASGDVGATVEAAAALPRRTPTDLIAANAARGEQALRSLQESVLLLAPRFASRFEDLRYRLYAIERSAIGAARAADCLRGINLCVLVDGRSDPSAFARLVESLLETGVRMIQIRDKNLNAATLVARTRQALAIARRRDAEHANESSSARGAIVLVNDRVDVAAALGADGAHTGSDDLPTVLVRRVIGPERLLGRTAHDVAEARAAVIDGADYLGVGPCFPSTTKSFDACALPEFLSTVAREISLPTFAIGGITLQRLDSLARIGLTRVAVASAVTGAADPAAAAEALLGSLAGLSGRSTNAVGGLE
;
A
#
# COMPACT_ATOMS: atom_id res chain seq x y z
N MET A 1 -15.78 -30.35 -11.82
CA MET A 1 -14.72 -29.56 -12.47
C MET A 1 -15.22 -28.36 -13.28
N ASP A 2 -16.14 -28.54 -14.23
CA ASP A 2 -16.54 -27.43 -15.12
C ASP A 2 -17.14 -26.23 -14.37
N ALA A 3 -18.07 -26.46 -13.44
CA ALA A 3 -18.63 -25.40 -12.62
C ALA A 3 -17.56 -24.62 -11.80
N SER A 4 -16.56 -25.33 -11.26
CA SER A 4 -15.46 -24.68 -10.53
C SER A 4 -14.52 -23.92 -11.47
N ALA A 5 -14.29 -24.41 -12.70
CA ALA A 5 -13.51 -23.68 -13.70
C ALA A 5 -14.17 -22.34 -14.09
N ASN A 6 -15.48 -22.36 -14.31
CA ASN A 6 -16.25 -21.15 -14.62
C ASN A 6 -16.25 -20.16 -13.44
N ARG A 7 -16.50 -20.64 -12.20
CA ARG A 7 -16.47 -19.81 -10.99
C ARG A 7 -15.10 -19.17 -10.77
N ALA A 8 -14.01 -19.89 -10.99
CA ALA A 8 -12.66 -19.35 -10.89
C ALA A 8 -12.43 -18.24 -11.94
N GLY A 9 -12.81 -18.50 -13.21
CA GLY A 9 -12.67 -17.53 -14.30
C GLY A 9 -13.47 -16.25 -14.08
N GLU A 10 -14.73 -16.37 -13.64
CA GLU A 10 -15.61 -15.23 -13.30
C GLU A 10 -15.06 -14.43 -12.12
N ALA A 11 -14.64 -15.12 -11.05
CA ALA A 11 -14.08 -14.48 -9.86
C ALA A 11 -12.83 -13.68 -10.19
N LEU A 12 -11.88 -14.27 -10.94
CA LEU A 12 -10.67 -13.58 -11.38
C LEU A 12 -10.98 -12.37 -12.27
N ARG A 13 -12.04 -12.44 -13.10
CA ARG A 13 -12.43 -11.30 -13.94
C ARG A 13 -12.92 -10.14 -13.09
N VAL A 14 -13.77 -10.39 -12.08
CA VAL A 14 -14.23 -9.34 -11.17
C VAL A 14 -13.08 -8.72 -10.37
N VAL A 15 -12.13 -9.52 -9.92
CA VAL A 15 -10.92 -9.01 -9.24
C VAL A 15 -10.09 -8.16 -10.21
N GLU A 16 -9.88 -8.62 -11.47
CA GLU A 16 -9.17 -7.84 -12.50
C GLU A 16 -9.83 -6.48 -12.74
N ASP A 17 -11.16 -6.46 -12.91
CA ASP A 17 -11.90 -5.23 -13.17
C ASP A 17 -11.85 -4.27 -11.96
N ALA A 18 -11.93 -4.77 -10.74
CA ALA A 18 -11.80 -3.96 -9.53
C ALA A 18 -10.41 -3.35 -9.39
N VAL A 19 -9.36 -4.13 -9.60
CA VAL A 19 -7.97 -3.65 -9.53
C VAL A 19 -7.68 -2.65 -10.66
N ARG A 20 -8.21 -2.91 -11.86
CA ARG A 20 -7.98 -2.09 -13.04
C ARG A 20 -8.72 -0.75 -13.01
N PHE A 21 -10.01 -0.76 -12.66
CA PHE A 21 -10.89 0.40 -12.83
C PHE A 21 -11.18 1.15 -11.52
N VAL A 22 -10.95 0.53 -10.36
CA VAL A 22 -11.19 1.16 -9.06
C VAL A 22 -9.89 1.50 -8.35
N LEU A 23 -8.91 0.59 -8.35
CA LEU A 23 -7.58 0.86 -7.78
C LEU A 23 -6.65 1.56 -8.78
N GLU A 24 -6.93 1.43 -10.09
CA GLU A 24 -6.09 1.95 -11.19
C GLU A 24 -4.63 1.47 -11.08
N ASP A 25 -4.43 0.24 -10.54
CA ASP A 25 -3.12 -0.35 -10.34
C ASP A 25 -2.73 -1.22 -11.53
N ARG A 26 -1.78 -0.75 -12.32
CA ARG A 26 -1.33 -1.46 -13.50
C ARG A 26 -0.57 -2.73 -13.15
N HIS A 27 0.29 -2.68 -12.12
CA HIS A 27 1.09 -3.83 -11.72
C HIS A 27 0.19 -4.99 -11.24
N LEU A 28 -0.74 -4.72 -10.34
CA LEU A 28 -1.71 -5.73 -9.87
C LEU A 28 -2.61 -6.22 -11.01
N THR A 29 -3.03 -5.33 -11.93
CA THR A 29 -3.82 -5.72 -13.12
C THR A 29 -3.06 -6.71 -13.99
N GLU A 30 -1.77 -6.48 -14.25
CA GLU A 30 -0.92 -7.39 -15.02
C GLU A 30 -0.83 -8.76 -14.33
N LEU A 31 -0.69 -8.81 -13.01
CA LEU A 31 -0.62 -10.07 -12.24
C LEU A 31 -1.94 -10.86 -12.29
N VAL A 32 -3.09 -10.20 -12.08
CA VAL A 32 -4.40 -10.88 -12.18
C VAL A 32 -4.65 -11.37 -13.60
N LYS A 33 -4.33 -10.56 -14.60
CA LYS A 33 -4.47 -10.94 -16.02
C LYS A 33 -3.60 -12.16 -16.36
N GLN A 34 -2.36 -12.19 -15.88
CA GLN A 34 -1.48 -13.35 -16.08
C GLN A 34 -2.05 -14.60 -15.39
N LEU A 35 -2.51 -14.45 -14.15
CA LEU A 35 -3.15 -15.54 -13.40
C LEU A 35 -4.35 -16.13 -14.16
N ARG A 36 -5.20 -15.28 -14.73
CA ARG A 36 -6.36 -15.68 -15.53
C ARG A 36 -5.96 -16.38 -16.83
N HIS A 37 -4.90 -15.90 -17.49
CA HIS A 37 -4.38 -16.55 -18.70
C HIS A 37 -3.77 -17.93 -18.37
N ASP A 38 -3.02 -18.05 -17.27
CA ASP A 38 -2.43 -19.32 -16.83
C ASP A 38 -3.52 -20.34 -16.48
N LEU A 39 -4.60 -19.89 -15.81
CA LEU A 39 -5.77 -20.74 -15.56
C LEU A 39 -6.41 -21.21 -16.86
N ALA A 40 -6.61 -20.30 -17.83
CA ALA A 40 -7.20 -20.66 -19.12
C ALA A 40 -6.32 -21.66 -19.90
N ALA A 41 -5.01 -21.43 -19.93
CA ALA A 41 -4.05 -22.34 -20.55
C ALA A 41 -4.05 -23.72 -19.88
N LEU A 42 -4.07 -23.76 -18.54
CA LEU A 42 -4.15 -25.03 -17.80
C LEU A 42 -5.45 -25.79 -18.09
N LEU A 43 -6.57 -25.10 -18.15
CA LEU A 43 -7.88 -25.69 -18.45
C LEU A 43 -8.01 -26.15 -19.92
N ALA A 44 -7.15 -25.68 -20.82
CA ALA A 44 -7.10 -26.08 -22.23
C ALA A 44 -6.27 -27.35 -22.48
N GLU A 45 -5.59 -27.89 -21.46
CA GLU A 45 -4.87 -29.14 -21.57
C GLU A 45 -5.81 -30.29 -21.99
N ASN A 46 -5.36 -31.17 -22.88
CA ASN A 46 -6.19 -32.20 -23.50
C ASN A 46 -6.90 -33.11 -22.50
N ASP A 47 -6.27 -33.41 -21.37
CA ASP A 47 -6.87 -34.25 -20.31
C ASP A 47 -8.00 -33.56 -19.54
N LEU A 48 -8.05 -32.21 -19.62
CA LEU A 48 -9.05 -31.39 -18.90
C LEU A 48 -10.15 -30.85 -19.81
N LEU A 49 -9.96 -30.91 -21.14
CA LEU A 49 -10.94 -30.43 -22.13
C LEU A 49 -12.30 -31.16 -22.07
N PRO A 50 -12.39 -32.48 -21.83
CA PRO A 50 -13.66 -33.21 -21.84
C PRO A 50 -14.70 -32.69 -20.84
N ARG A 51 -14.29 -31.90 -19.81
CA ARG A 51 -15.19 -31.35 -18.78
C ARG A 51 -16.38 -30.58 -19.35
N VAL A 52 -16.21 -29.88 -20.47
CA VAL A 52 -17.26 -29.08 -21.09
C VAL A 52 -18.37 -29.96 -21.68
N PHE A 53 -17.99 -31.11 -22.24
CA PHE A 53 -18.94 -32.06 -22.83
C PHE A 53 -19.72 -32.87 -21.78
N LEU A 54 -19.23 -32.89 -20.52
CA LEU A 54 -19.87 -33.57 -19.40
C LEU A 54 -20.81 -32.66 -18.60
N ARG A 55 -21.06 -31.43 -19.08
CA ARG A 55 -21.94 -30.48 -18.42
C ARG A 55 -23.40 -30.94 -18.55
N ASP A 56 -24.05 -31.25 -17.43
CA ASP A 56 -25.50 -31.46 -17.32
C ASP A 56 -26.09 -30.39 -16.38
N ALA A 57 -26.54 -29.28 -16.95
CA ALA A 57 -27.14 -28.20 -16.18
C ALA A 57 -28.59 -28.51 -15.79
N SER A 58 -29.28 -29.38 -16.54
CA SER A 58 -30.67 -29.78 -16.25
C SER A 58 -30.77 -30.82 -15.13
N GLY A 59 -29.76 -31.68 -15.00
CA GLY A 59 -29.64 -32.67 -13.95
C GLY A 59 -28.92 -32.20 -12.67
N ASP A 60 -28.51 -30.93 -12.60
CA ASP A 60 -27.80 -30.40 -11.43
C ASP A 60 -28.76 -30.26 -10.23
N VAL A 61 -28.61 -31.16 -9.25
CA VAL A 61 -29.39 -31.16 -8.01
C VAL A 61 -29.23 -29.84 -7.23
N GLY A 62 -28.09 -29.15 -7.37
CA GLY A 62 -27.82 -27.88 -6.72
C GLY A 62 -28.60 -26.70 -7.32
N ALA A 63 -29.12 -26.84 -8.56
CA ALA A 63 -29.87 -25.76 -9.23
C ALA A 63 -31.20 -25.45 -8.53
N THR A 64 -31.78 -26.41 -7.78
CA THR A 64 -33.05 -26.28 -7.07
C THR A 64 -32.90 -26.00 -5.57
N VAL A 65 -31.67 -25.97 -5.05
CA VAL A 65 -31.38 -25.69 -3.64
C VAL A 65 -31.28 -24.19 -3.41
N GLU A 66 -32.21 -23.64 -2.63
CA GLU A 66 -32.17 -22.24 -2.23
C GLU A 66 -30.91 -21.95 -1.38
N ALA A 67 -30.08 -21.01 -1.82
CA ALA A 67 -28.96 -20.51 -1.05
C ALA A 67 -29.37 -19.26 -0.26
N ALA A 68 -28.76 -19.05 0.89
CA ALA A 68 -28.92 -17.82 1.65
C ALA A 68 -28.55 -16.61 0.77
N ALA A 69 -29.27 -15.50 0.96
CA ALA A 69 -29.01 -14.27 0.21
C ALA A 69 -27.55 -13.84 0.38
N ALA A 70 -26.91 -13.46 -0.71
CA ALA A 70 -25.54 -12.97 -0.68
C ALA A 70 -25.46 -11.68 0.14
N LEU A 71 -24.47 -11.58 1.02
CA LEU A 71 -24.20 -10.34 1.77
C LEU A 71 -23.93 -9.18 0.79
N PRO A 72 -24.50 -7.98 1.07
CA PRO A 72 -24.27 -6.82 0.22
C PRO A 72 -22.78 -6.41 0.24
N ARG A 73 -22.22 -6.04 -0.92
CA ARG A 73 -20.90 -5.44 -1.04
C ARG A 73 -21.07 -3.93 -0.97
N ARG A 74 -20.42 -3.29 -0.01
CA ARG A 74 -20.55 -1.83 0.24
C ARG A 74 -19.35 -1.05 -0.22
N THR A 75 -18.21 -1.72 -0.35
CA THR A 75 -16.93 -1.11 -0.72
C THR A 75 -16.25 -1.92 -1.82
N PRO A 76 -15.32 -1.30 -2.59
CA PRO A 76 -14.45 -2.03 -3.50
C PRO A 76 -13.67 -3.16 -2.83
N THR A 77 -13.24 -2.94 -1.57
CA THR A 77 -12.56 -3.95 -0.76
C THR A 77 -13.44 -5.18 -0.53
N ASP A 78 -14.74 -4.99 -0.21
CA ASP A 78 -15.67 -6.10 -0.05
C ASP A 78 -15.84 -6.87 -1.37
N LEU A 79 -15.85 -6.16 -2.50
CA LEU A 79 -15.96 -6.78 -3.83
C LEU A 79 -14.74 -7.64 -4.14
N ILE A 80 -13.53 -7.11 -3.91
CA ILE A 80 -12.26 -7.84 -4.11
C ILE A 80 -12.23 -9.07 -3.20
N ALA A 81 -12.41 -8.91 -1.89
CA ALA A 81 -12.34 -9.99 -0.92
C ALA A 81 -13.34 -11.11 -1.22
N ALA A 82 -14.60 -10.78 -1.52
CA ALA A 82 -15.63 -11.78 -1.80
C ALA A 82 -15.35 -12.57 -3.09
N ASN A 83 -14.77 -11.94 -4.12
CA ASN A 83 -14.48 -12.63 -5.37
C ASN A 83 -13.12 -13.35 -5.31
N ALA A 84 -12.12 -12.83 -4.63
CA ALA A 84 -10.88 -13.56 -4.36
C ALA A 84 -11.19 -14.86 -3.60
N ALA A 85 -11.92 -14.80 -2.49
CA ALA A 85 -12.33 -15.98 -1.73
C ALA A 85 -13.11 -17.00 -2.60
N ARG A 86 -14.01 -16.54 -3.48
CA ARG A 86 -14.72 -17.42 -4.42
C ARG A 86 -13.77 -18.09 -5.41
N GLY A 87 -12.78 -17.34 -5.95
CA GLY A 87 -11.76 -17.85 -6.84
C GLY A 87 -10.88 -18.90 -6.15
N GLU A 88 -10.44 -18.64 -4.93
CA GLU A 88 -9.64 -19.54 -4.10
C GLU A 88 -10.34 -20.87 -3.82
N GLN A 89 -11.61 -20.81 -3.42
CA GLN A 89 -12.45 -22.00 -3.20
C GLN A 89 -12.63 -22.80 -4.49
N ALA A 90 -12.84 -22.12 -5.61
CA ALA A 90 -12.98 -22.75 -6.92
C ALA A 90 -11.68 -23.41 -7.36
N LEU A 91 -10.52 -22.73 -7.20
CA LEU A 91 -9.19 -23.30 -7.49
C LEU A 91 -8.88 -24.50 -6.58
N ARG A 92 -9.26 -24.45 -5.29
CA ARG A 92 -9.14 -25.60 -4.39
C ARG A 92 -9.99 -26.79 -4.85
N SER A 93 -11.23 -26.55 -5.24
CA SER A 93 -12.12 -27.58 -5.79
C SER A 93 -11.56 -28.20 -7.08
N LEU A 94 -10.94 -27.40 -7.95
CA LEU A 94 -10.24 -27.88 -9.13
C LEU A 94 -9.04 -28.73 -8.76
N GLN A 95 -8.22 -28.29 -7.81
CA GLN A 95 -7.06 -29.04 -7.30
C GLN A 95 -7.47 -30.42 -6.78
N GLU A 96 -8.52 -30.53 -5.97
CA GLU A 96 -9.04 -31.80 -5.47
C GLU A 96 -9.57 -32.70 -6.60
N SER A 97 -10.28 -32.11 -7.57
CA SER A 97 -10.83 -32.86 -8.70
C SER A 97 -9.73 -33.47 -9.57
N VAL A 98 -8.64 -32.71 -9.83
CA VAL A 98 -7.54 -33.22 -10.67
C VAL A 98 -6.67 -34.24 -9.94
N LEU A 99 -6.64 -34.27 -8.61
CA LEU A 99 -5.98 -35.34 -7.86
C LEU A 99 -6.55 -36.72 -8.19
N LEU A 100 -7.84 -36.79 -8.52
CA LEU A 100 -8.49 -38.05 -8.97
C LEU A 100 -8.31 -38.31 -10.44
N LEU A 101 -8.38 -37.28 -11.29
CA LEU A 101 -8.51 -37.44 -12.75
C LEU A 101 -7.19 -37.29 -13.49
N ALA A 102 -6.34 -36.35 -13.05
CA ALA A 102 -5.07 -36.00 -13.70
C ALA A 102 -4.08 -35.39 -12.68
N PRO A 103 -3.54 -36.16 -11.71
CA PRO A 103 -2.78 -35.69 -10.54
C PRO A 103 -1.60 -34.77 -10.90
N ARG A 104 -1.02 -34.94 -12.11
CA ARG A 104 0.09 -34.11 -12.59
C ARG A 104 -0.20 -32.61 -12.66
N PHE A 105 -1.46 -32.19 -12.66
CA PHE A 105 -1.86 -30.79 -12.70
C PHE A 105 -2.14 -30.18 -11.31
N ALA A 106 -2.16 -30.97 -10.25
CA ALA A 106 -2.57 -30.51 -8.91
C ALA A 106 -1.69 -29.35 -8.39
N SER A 107 -0.36 -29.46 -8.57
CA SER A 107 0.57 -28.40 -8.15
C SER A 107 0.39 -27.10 -8.94
N ARG A 108 -0.03 -27.15 -10.20
CA ARG A 108 -0.30 -25.95 -11.01
C ARG A 108 -1.54 -25.20 -10.50
N PHE A 109 -2.61 -25.92 -10.10
CA PHE A 109 -3.77 -25.28 -9.46
C PHE A 109 -3.43 -24.73 -8.08
N GLU A 110 -2.55 -25.39 -7.34
CA GLU A 110 -2.04 -24.91 -6.06
C GLU A 110 -1.25 -23.60 -6.23
N ASP A 111 -0.35 -23.52 -7.20
CA ASP A 111 0.40 -22.30 -7.53
C ASP A 111 -0.55 -21.13 -7.85
N LEU A 112 -1.54 -21.35 -8.73
CA LEU A 112 -2.54 -20.32 -9.05
C LEU A 112 -3.27 -19.80 -7.80
N ARG A 113 -3.60 -20.69 -6.87
CA ARG A 113 -4.27 -20.32 -5.62
C ARG A 113 -3.39 -19.49 -4.70
N TYR A 114 -2.13 -19.84 -4.52
CA TYR A 114 -1.19 -19.06 -3.70
C TYR A 114 -0.90 -17.68 -4.31
N ARG A 115 -0.81 -17.60 -5.62
CA ARG A 115 -0.68 -16.31 -6.33
C ARG A 115 -1.91 -15.44 -6.12
N LEU A 116 -3.11 -16.02 -6.13
CA LEU A 116 -4.34 -15.29 -5.84
C LEU A 116 -4.36 -14.75 -4.40
N TYR A 117 -3.92 -15.52 -3.40
CA TYR A 117 -3.77 -15.04 -2.02
C TYR A 117 -2.86 -13.82 -1.91
N ALA A 118 -1.75 -13.82 -2.63
CA ALA A 118 -0.83 -12.68 -2.63
C ALA A 118 -1.47 -11.43 -3.26
N ILE A 119 -2.16 -11.60 -4.39
CA ILE A 119 -2.87 -10.52 -5.08
C ILE A 119 -4.01 -9.96 -4.23
N GLU A 120 -4.84 -10.82 -3.62
CA GLU A 120 -5.92 -10.39 -2.73
C GLU A 120 -5.40 -9.52 -1.59
N ARG A 121 -4.38 -10.02 -0.87
CA ARG A 121 -3.76 -9.27 0.22
C ARG A 121 -3.26 -7.90 -0.23
N SER A 122 -2.59 -7.83 -1.38
CA SER A 122 -2.04 -6.59 -1.91
C SER A 122 -3.12 -5.62 -2.36
N ALA A 123 -4.16 -6.08 -3.03
CA ALA A 123 -5.26 -5.25 -3.48
C ALA A 123 -6.09 -4.69 -2.32
N ILE A 124 -6.37 -5.51 -1.30
CA ILE A 124 -7.06 -5.06 -0.07
C ILE A 124 -6.18 -4.07 0.70
N GLY A 125 -4.87 -4.36 0.82
CA GLY A 125 -3.90 -3.47 1.46
C GLY A 125 -3.81 -2.12 0.77
N ALA A 126 -3.74 -2.09 -0.56
CA ALA A 126 -3.69 -0.87 -1.35
C ALA A 126 -4.95 -0.01 -1.18
N ALA A 127 -6.13 -0.61 -1.25
CA ALA A 127 -7.40 0.09 -1.02
C ALA A 127 -7.45 0.73 0.38
N ARG A 128 -7.08 -0.03 1.41
CA ARG A 128 -7.03 0.45 2.79
C ARG A 128 -6.01 1.57 2.97
N ALA A 129 -4.82 1.42 2.40
CA ALA A 129 -3.76 2.42 2.49
C ALA A 129 -4.16 3.73 1.81
N ALA A 130 -4.81 3.66 0.64
CA ALA A 130 -5.34 4.83 -0.05
C ALA A 130 -6.35 5.60 0.82
N ASP A 131 -7.22 4.90 1.54
CA ASP A 131 -8.15 5.52 2.49
C ASP A 131 -7.43 6.09 3.71
N CYS A 132 -6.49 5.34 4.29
CA CYS A 132 -5.74 5.78 5.47
C CYS A 132 -4.90 7.03 5.21
N LEU A 133 -4.30 7.13 4.02
CA LEU A 133 -3.40 8.21 3.63
C LEU A 133 -4.07 9.24 2.72
N ARG A 134 -5.40 9.26 2.68
CA ARG A 134 -6.17 10.24 1.89
C ARG A 134 -5.89 11.66 2.36
N GLY A 135 -5.47 12.53 1.43
CA GLY A 135 -5.14 13.92 1.70
C GLY A 135 -3.84 14.10 2.51
N ILE A 136 -3.03 13.05 2.70
CA ILE A 136 -1.71 13.14 3.32
C ILE A 136 -0.65 13.15 2.23
N ASN A 137 -0.09 14.33 1.93
CA ASN A 137 0.89 14.52 0.87
C ASN A 137 2.30 14.86 1.43
N LEU A 138 2.41 15.10 2.74
CA LEU A 138 3.66 15.40 3.41
C LEU A 138 3.88 14.45 4.58
N CYS A 139 5.02 13.76 4.57
CA CYS A 139 5.57 13.02 5.69
C CYS A 139 6.82 13.74 6.18
N VAL A 140 6.88 14.13 7.46
CA VAL A 140 8.07 14.76 8.05
C VAL A 140 8.84 13.73 8.87
N LEU A 141 10.10 13.53 8.49
CA LEU A 141 11.04 12.70 9.24
C LEU A 141 11.67 13.55 10.33
N VAL A 142 11.42 13.21 11.59
CA VAL A 142 11.93 13.93 12.75
C VAL A 142 13.03 13.14 13.44
N ASP A 143 14.13 13.81 13.79
CA ASP A 143 15.16 13.27 14.67
C ASP A 143 14.72 13.36 16.14
N GLY A 144 15.43 12.67 17.04
CA GLY A 144 15.09 12.62 18.45
C GLY A 144 15.40 13.89 19.22
N ARG A 145 16.05 14.88 18.64
CA ARG A 145 16.62 16.06 19.29
C ARG A 145 17.47 15.70 20.54
N SER A 146 18.32 16.57 20.97
CA SER A 146 19.12 16.36 22.19
C SER A 146 18.28 16.50 23.47
N ASP A 147 17.27 17.38 23.44
CA ASP A 147 16.39 17.70 24.56
C ASP A 147 14.93 17.25 24.29
N PRO A 148 14.29 16.55 25.28
CA PRO A 148 12.87 16.15 25.19
C PRO A 148 11.91 17.29 24.94
N SER A 149 12.16 18.46 25.52
CA SER A 149 11.29 19.62 25.35
C SER A 149 11.40 20.22 23.94
N ALA A 150 12.61 20.22 23.37
CA ALA A 150 12.82 20.64 21.99
C ALA A 150 12.15 19.69 20.99
N PHE A 151 12.18 18.38 21.27
CA PHE A 151 11.45 17.39 20.48
C PHE A 151 9.93 17.60 20.56
N ALA A 152 9.41 17.80 21.77
CA ALA A 152 7.96 18.07 21.95
C ALA A 152 7.51 19.30 21.17
N ARG A 153 8.22 20.43 21.33
CA ARG A 153 7.89 21.68 20.61
C ARG A 153 7.92 21.49 19.09
N LEU A 154 8.90 20.72 18.57
CA LEU A 154 8.95 20.43 17.13
C LEU A 154 7.72 19.64 16.68
N VAL A 155 7.37 18.55 17.38
CA VAL A 155 6.21 17.73 17.02
C VAL A 155 4.92 18.54 17.13
N GLU A 156 4.73 19.29 18.20
CA GLU A 156 3.56 20.17 18.41
C GLU A 156 3.42 21.18 17.28
N SER A 157 4.49 21.94 16.97
CA SER A 157 4.46 22.96 15.91
C SER A 157 4.18 22.38 14.53
N LEU A 158 4.73 21.21 14.21
CA LEU A 158 4.44 20.52 12.95
C LEU A 158 2.96 20.08 12.84
N LEU A 159 2.41 19.54 13.90
CA LEU A 159 1.01 19.14 13.91
C LEU A 159 0.08 20.36 13.85
N GLU A 160 0.43 21.47 14.49
CA GLU A 160 -0.31 22.74 14.44
C GLU A 160 -0.38 23.33 13.03
N THR A 161 0.66 23.20 12.22
CA THR A 161 0.66 23.63 10.82
C THR A 161 -0.10 22.70 9.87
N GLY A 162 -0.66 21.58 10.37
CA GLY A 162 -1.44 20.64 9.56
C GLY A 162 -0.63 19.48 9.01
N VAL A 163 0.61 19.26 9.42
CA VAL A 163 1.34 18.01 9.14
C VAL A 163 0.59 16.85 9.79
N ARG A 164 0.22 15.84 9.01
CA ARG A 164 -0.59 14.71 9.48
C ARG A 164 0.17 13.38 9.51
N MET A 165 1.43 13.35 9.07
CA MET A 165 2.25 12.16 9.08
C MET A 165 3.67 12.51 9.51
N ILE A 166 4.09 11.93 10.62
CA ILE A 166 5.42 12.10 11.20
C ILE A 166 6.08 10.73 11.31
N GLN A 167 7.35 10.66 10.90
CA GLN A 167 8.17 9.48 11.06
C GLN A 167 9.35 9.80 11.99
N ILE A 168 9.45 9.08 13.12
CA ILE A 168 10.59 9.22 14.04
C ILE A 168 11.76 8.44 13.44
N ARG A 169 12.78 9.18 12.99
CA ARG A 169 13.96 8.62 12.31
C ARG A 169 15.24 9.27 12.81
N ASP A 170 15.91 8.58 13.73
CA ASP A 170 17.22 8.95 14.21
C ASP A 170 18.02 7.68 14.46
N LYS A 171 19.06 7.46 13.64
CA LYS A 171 19.88 6.25 13.71
C LYS A 171 20.88 6.26 14.88
N ASN A 172 21.03 7.40 15.57
CA ASN A 172 21.97 7.58 16.67
C ASN A 172 21.28 7.37 18.04
N LEU A 173 19.96 7.28 18.09
CA LEU A 173 19.25 7.06 19.35
C LEU A 173 19.43 5.63 19.85
N ASN A 174 19.72 5.51 21.15
CA ASN A 174 19.55 4.21 21.82
C ASN A 174 18.05 3.86 21.96
N ALA A 175 17.77 2.59 22.23
CA ALA A 175 16.40 2.08 22.27
C ALA A 175 15.54 2.79 23.34
N ALA A 176 16.10 3.10 24.53
CA ALA A 176 15.36 3.76 25.60
C ALA A 176 14.92 5.17 25.20
N THR A 177 15.81 5.93 24.58
CA THR A 177 15.50 7.28 24.10
C THR A 177 14.49 7.23 22.94
N LEU A 178 14.63 6.29 22.00
CA LEU A 178 13.65 6.11 20.92
C LEU A 178 12.25 5.79 21.48
N VAL A 179 12.16 4.90 22.46
CA VAL A 179 10.91 4.58 23.16
C VAL A 179 10.33 5.82 23.83
N ALA A 180 11.14 6.62 24.53
CA ALA A 180 10.68 7.84 25.18
C ALA A 180 10.14 8.88 24.15
N ARG A 181 10.85 9.12 23.05
CA ARG A 181 10.44 10.02 21.98
C ARG A 181 9.17 9.54 21.26
N THR A 182 9.07 8.23 21.01
CA THR A 182 7.87 7.65 20.39
C THR A 182 6.64 7.83 21.28
N ARG A 183 6.75 7.54 22.58
CA ARG A 183 5.66 7.80 23.55
C ARG A 183 5.25 9.26 23.58
N GLN A 184 6.22 10.17 23.57
CA GLN A 184 5.98 11.60 23.59
C GLN A 184 5.24 12.06 22.32
N ALA A 185 5.67 11.65 21.14
CA ALA A 185 5.01 11.97 19.87
C ALA A 185 3.58 11.42 19.81
N LEU A 186 3.37 10.18 20.25
CA LEU A 186 2.05 9.56 20.32
C LEU A 186 1.13 10.30 21.28
N ALA A 187 1.62 10.69 22.45
CA ALA A 187 0.82 11.44 23.43
C ALA A 187 0.39 12.80 22.88
N ILE A 188 1.29 13.52 22.20
CA ILE A 188 0.99 14.81 21.55
C ILE A 188 -0.05 14.63 20.45
N ALA A 189 0.15 13.65 19.55
CA ALA A 189 -0.76 13.36 18.45
C ALA A 189 -2.18 13.02 18.97
N ARG A 190 -2.29 12.09 19.92
CA ARG A 190 -3.59 11.68 20.47
C ARG A 190 -4.31 12.78 21.25
N ARG A 191 -3.58 13.62 21.99
CA ARG A 191 -4.16 14.79 22.65
C ARG A 191 -4.78 15.73 21.62
N ARG A 192 -4.04 16.06 20.57
CA ARG A 192 -4.54 16.92 19.50
C ARG A 192 -5.75 16.35 18.77
N ASP A 193 -5.73 15.06 18.44
CA ASP A 193 -6.85 14.38 17.80
C ASP A 193 -8.12 14.48 18.67
N ALA A 194 -7.98 14.35 20.00
CA ALA A 194 -9.09 14.48 20.95
C ALA A 194 -9.62 15.93 21.04
N GLU A 195 -8.75 16.93 20.99
CA GLU A 195 -9.12 18.35 21.00
C GLU A 195 -9.94 18.74 19.75
N HIS A 196 -9.66 18.14 18.59
CA HIS A 196 -10.32 18.42 17.31
C HIS A 196 -11.43 17.42 16.94
N ALA A 197 -11.73 16.44 17.79
CA ALA A 197 -12.73 15.40 17.53
C ALA A 197 -14.16 15.94 17.29
N ASN A 198 -14.48 17.14 17.79
CA ASN A 198 -15.79 17.80 17.63
C ASN A 198 -15.90 18.66 16.37
N GLU A 199 -14.80 18.95 15.70
CA GLU A 199 -14.85 19.63 14.41
C GLU A 199 -15.24 18.57 13.36
N SER A 200 -16.31 18.82 12.59
CA SER A 200 -16.93 17.91 11.60
C SER A 200 -15.99 17.43 10.49
N SER A 201 -14.74 17.20 10.79
CA SER A 201 -13.70 16.73 9.90
C SER A 201 -13.73 15.20 9.90
N SER A 202 -14.13 14.59 8.77
CA SER A 202 -13.93 13.18 8.45
C SER A 202 -12.43 12.79 8.32
N ALA A 203 -11.53 13.71 8.65
CA ALA A 203 -10.09 13.51 8.52
C ALA A 203 -9.56 12.65 9.68
N ARG A 204 -8.88 11.58 9.36
CA ARG A 204 -8.12 10.77 10.31
C ARG A 204 -7.14 11.66 11.09
N GLY A 205 -6.90 11.31 12.36
CA GLY A 205 -5.90 11.95 13.21
C GLY A 205 -4.47 11.83 12.67
N ALA A 206 -3.55 12.42 13.41
CA ALA A 206 -2.14 12.41 13.05
C ALA A 206 -1.53 10.98 13.12
N ILE A 207 -0.72 10.64 12.14
CA ILE A 207 -0.04 9.34 11.99
C ILE A 207 1.40 9.48 12.51
N VAL A 208 1.77 8.64 13.47
CA VAL A 208 3.12 8.55 14.03
C VAL A 208 3.73 7.21 13.65
N LEU A 209 4.81 7.25 12.88
CA LEU A 209 5.56 6.08 12.41
C LEU A 209 6.92 5.99 13.08
N VAL A 210 7.42 4.76 13.22
CA VAL A 210 8.79 4.50 13.69
C VAL A 210 9.62 3.93 12.56
N ASN A 211 10.81 4.50 12.34
CA ASN A 211 11.75 4.02 11.33
C ASN A 211 12.54 2.81 11.84
N ASP A 212 12.68 1.76 11.03
CA ASP A 212 13.44 0.52 11.20
C ASP A 212 13.04 -0.33 12.43
N ARG A 213 12.74 0.26 13.57
CA ARG A 213 12.45 -0.41 14.84
C ARG A 213 10.97 -0.82 14.95
N VAL A 214 10.62 -1.85 14.19
CA VAL A 214 9.26 -2.43 14.14
C VAL A 214 8.76 -2.95 15.49
N ASP A 215 9.69 -3.44 16.32
CA ASP A 215 9.44 -3.86 17.70
C ASP A 215 8.97 -2.70 18.57
N VAL A 216 9.60 -1.53 18.46
CA VAL A 216 9.19 -0.32 19.18
C VAL A 216 7.83 0.16 18.70
N ALA A 217 7.60 0.18 17.38
CA ALA A 217 6.31 0.54 16.80
C ALA A 217 5.18 -0.36 17.34
N ALA A 218 5.38 -1.67 17.35
CA ALA A 218 4.40 -2.64 17.85
C ALA A 218 4.17 -2.50 19.36
N ALA A 219 5.25 -2.41 20.16
CA ALA A 219 5.17 -2.35 21.62
C ALA A 219 4.48 -1.09 22.15
N LEU A 220 4.61 0.04 21.44
CA LEU A 220 4.03 1.31 21.86
C LEU A 220 2.69 1.64 21.19
N GLY A 221 2.21 0.80 20.29
CA GLY A 221 0.98 1.06 19.56
C GLY A 221 1.09 2.26 18.60
N ALA A 222 2.27 2.46 18.00
CA ALA A 222 2.42 3.44 16.93
C ALA A 222 1.55 3.07 15.72
N ASP A 223 1.22 4.05 14.88
CA ASP A 223 0.33 3.87 13.74
C ASP A 223 0.97 3.01 12.64
N GLY A 224 2.28 2.84 12.68
CA GLY A 224 3.01 1.96 11.78
C GLY A 224 4.52 2.06 11.90
N ALA A 225 5.18 1.43 10.95
CA ALA A 225 6.63 1.46 10.80
C ALA A 225 7.02 1.70 9.34
N HIS A 226 8.25 2.20 9.14
CA HIS A 226 8.86 2.30 7.83
C HIS A 226 10.21 1.57 7.85
N THR A 227 10.49 0.76 6.83
CA THR A 227 11.74 0.01 6.69
C THR A 227 12.42 0.26 5.36
N GLY A 228 13.75 0.27 5.35
CA GLY A 228 14.58 0.35 4.15
C GLY A 228 14.81 -1.02 3.49
N SER A 229 15.49 -1.04 2.35
CA SER A 229 15.83 -2.27 1.60
C SER A 229 16.68 -3.25 2.40
N ASP A 230 17.59 -2.73 3.25
CA ASP A 230 18.54 -3.52 4.03
C ASP A 230 17.98 -3.96 5.41
N ASP A 231 16.73 -3.52 5.73
CA ASP A 231 16.09 -3.86 7.00
C ASP A 231 15.29 -5.17 6.89
N LEU A 232 14.57 -5.50 7.97
CA LEU A 232 13.75 -6.70 8.04
C LEU A 232 12.80 -6.80 6.83
N PRO A 233 12.70 -7.98 6.16
CA PRO A 233 11.81 -8.18 5.03
C PRO A 233 10.35 -7.83 5.34
N THR A 234 9.65 -7.21 4.39
CA THR A 234 8.27 -6.72 4.51
C THR A 234 7.31 -7.75 5.13
N VAL A 235 7.39 -9.00 4.69
CA VAL A 235 6.54 -10.10 5.20
C VAL A 235 6.79 -10.36 6.70
N LEU A 236 8.04 -10.24 7.16
CA LEU A 236 8.38 -10.43 8.57
C LEU A 236 7.98 -9.22 9.40
N VAL A 237 8.16 -8.00 8.87
CA VAL A 237 7.67 -6.77 9.51
C VAL A 237 6.18 -6.87 9.76
N ARG A 238 5.40 -7.28 8.75
CA ARG A 238 3.94 -7.44 8.86
C ARG A 238 3.53 -8.40 9.98
N ARG A 239 4.29 -9.47 10.20
CA ARG A 239 4.05 -10.41 11.32
C ARG A 239 4.24 -9.76 12.69
N VAL A 240 5.17 -8.81 12.79
CA VAL A 240 5.48 -8.12 14.06
C VAL A 240 4.45 -7.02 14.35
N ILE A 241 4.16 -6.16 13.36
CA ILE A 241 3.27 -5.01 13.59
C ILE A 241 1.79 -5.34 13.47
N GLY A 242 1.45 -6.52 12.95
CA GLY A 242 0.06 -6.94 12.71
C GLY A 242 -0.56 -6.34 11.45
N PRO A 243 -1.81 -6.72 11.10
CA PRO A 243 -2.43 -6.33 9.84
C PRO A 243 -2.93 -4.87 9.82
N GLU A 244 -3.19 -4.28 10.98
CA GLU A 244 -3.87 -2.97 11.08
C GLU A 244 -2.96 -1.76 10.97
N ARG A 245 -1.66 -1.92 11.29
CA ARG A 245 -0.69 -0.82 11.27
C ARG A 245 -0.13 -0.59 9.89
N LEU A 246 0.17 0.68 9.58
CA LEU A 246 0.79 1.05 8.32
C LEU A 246 2.23 0.52 8.22
N LEU A 247 2.55 -0.06 7.09
CA LEU A 247 3.89 -0.52 6.74
C LEU A 247 4.39 0.22 5.50
N GLY A 248 5.40 1.06 5.71
CA GLY A 248 6.14 1.70 4.63
C GLY A 248 7.37 0.89 4.23
N ARG A 249 7.65 0.85 2.95
CA ARG A 249 8.88 0.24 2.40
C ARG A 249 9.60 1.20 1.48
N THR A 250 10.92 1.36 1.65
CA THR A 250 11.73 2.06 0.66
C THR A 250 12.00 1.15 -0.54
N ALA A 251 11.94 1.73 -1.74
CA ALA A 251 12.34 1.10 -2.98
C ALA A 251 13.29 2.01 -3.77
N HIS A 252 14.32 1.41 -4.36
CA HIS A 252 15.35 2.10 -5.13
C HIS A 252 15.26 1.79 -6.62
N ASP A 253 14.48 0.77 -7.00
CA ASP A 253 14.17 0.40 -8.38
C ASP A 253 12.74 -0.13 -8.52
N VAL A 254 12.32 -0.43 -9.77
CA VAL A 254 10.97 -0.91 -10.09
C VAL A 254 10.71 -2.30 -9.53
N ALA A 255 11.74 -3.16 -9.50
CA ALA A 255 11.59 -4.54 -9.01
C ALA A 255 11.35 -4.55 -7.50
N GLU A 256 12.11 -3.75 -6.73
CA GLU A 256 11.89 -3.56 -5.30
C GLU A 256 10.50 -2.98 -5.00
N ALA A 257 10.06 -1.98 -5.79
CA ALA A 257 8.73 -1.38 -5.63
C ALA A 257 7.61 -2.41 -5.86
N ARG A 258 7.70 -3.20 -6.93
CA ARG A 258 6.73 -4.26 -7.25
C ARG A 258 6.74 -5.38 -6.19
N ALA A 259 7.92 -5.79 -5.74
CA ALA A 259 8.05 -6.77 -4.66
C ALA A 259 7.40 -6.27 -3.36
N ALA A 260 7.64 -5.01 -2.97
CA ALA A 260 7.06 -4.41 -1.78
C ALA A 260 5.51 -4.43 -1.80
N VAL A 261 4.89 -4.17 -2.97
CA VAL A 261 3.42 -4.29 -3.15
C VAL A 261 2.95 -5.71 -2.82
N ILE A 262 3.59 -6.71 -3.42
CA ILE A 262 3.20 -8.12 -3.25
C ILE A 262 3.50 -8.63 -1.85
N ASP A 263 4.55 -8.13 -1.21
CA ASP A 263 4.92 -8.48 0.17
C ASP A 263 4.03 -7.81 1.22
N GLY A 264 3.15 -6.89 0.83
CA GLY A 264 2.13 -6.28 1.69
C GLY A 264 2.56 -4.98 2.36
N ALA A 265 3.37 -4.16 1.69
CA ALA A 265 3.55 -2.77 2.06
C ALA A 265 2.23 -1.98 1.85
N ASP A 266 1.98 -0.99 2.71
CA ASP A 266 0.83 -0.09 2.60
C ASP A 266 1.21 1.21 1.87
N TYR A 267 2.49 1.60 1.86
CA TYR A 267 2.98 2.74 1.10
C TYR A 267 4.45 2.57 0.75
N LEU A 268 4.90 3.30 -0.25
CA LEU A 268 6.29 3.30 -0.70
C LEU A 268 7.00 4.61 -0.37
N GLY A 269 8.29 4.52 -0.01
CA GLY A 269 9.23 5.60 -0.11
C GLY A 269 10.12 5.36 -1.33
N VAL A 270 10.19 6.27 -2.30
CA VAL A 270 10.99 6.12 -3.52
C VAL A 270 12.08 7.18 -3.60
N GLY A 271 13.29 6.75 -3.84
CA GLY A 271 14.42 7.67 -3.89
C GLY A 271 15.78 6.98 -3.71
N PRO A 272 16.85 7.79 -3.49
CA PRO A 272 16.86 9.25 -3.30
C PRO A 272 16.59 10.02 -4.61
N CYS A 273 15.62 10.92 -4.60
CA CYS A 273 15.24 11.67 -5.80
C CYS A 273 16.27 12.73 -6.20
N PHE A 274 16.94 13.31 -5.21
CA PHE A 274 17.95 14.35 -5.42
C PHE A 274 19.14 14.20 -4.45
N PRO A 275 20.31 14.80 -4.77
CA PRO A 275 21.42 14.85 -3.83
C PRO A 275 21.00 15.45 -2.49
N SER A 276 21.45 14.86 -1.39
CA SER A 276 21.09 15.23 -0.03
C SER A 276 22.33 15.41 0.84
N THR A 277 22.29 16.38 1.75
CA THR A 277 23.31 16.59 2.78
C THR A 277 23.16 15.68 4.00
N THR A 278 21.99 15.05 4.16
CA THR A 278 21.66 14.23 5.35
C THR A 278 22.16 12.79 5.23
N LYS A 279 22.24 12.26 4.02
CA LYS A 279 22.79 10.94 3.71
C LYS A 279 23.46 11.02 2.34
N SER A 280 24.73 10.63 2.23
CA SER A 280 25.35 10.48 0.93
C SER A 280 24.85 9.20 0.27
N PHE A 281 24.50 9.31 -1.00
CA PHE A 281 24.12 8.18 -1.83
C PHE A 281 25.06 8.15 -3.03
N ASP A 282 25.43 6.97 -3.49
CA ASP A 282 26.31 6.79 -4.64
C ASP A 282 25.65 7.29 -5.93
N ALA A 283 24.31 7.24 -6.02
CA ALA A 283 23.53 7.76 -7.14
C ALA A 283 22.14 8.21 -6.69
N CYS A 284 21.55 9.15 -7.43
CA CYS A 284 20.13 9.47 -7.32
C CYS A 284 19.28 8.47 -8.11
N ALA A 285 18.04 8.31 -7.70
CA ALA A 285 17.04 7.51 -8.42
C ALA A 285 16.85 8.06 -9.84
N LEU A 286 16.84 7.17 -10.83
CA LEU A 286 16.63 7.55 -12.22
C LEU A 286 15.20 8.11 -12.41
N PRO A 287 15.00 9.19 -13.15
CA PRO A 287 13.66 9.73 -13.42
C PRO A 287 12.71 8.71 -14.06
N GLU A 288 13.24 7.78 -14.86
CA GLU A 288 12.49 6.69 -15.47
C GLU A 288 11.92 5.71 -14.42
N PHE A 289 12.70 5.34 -13.41
CA PHE A 289 12.22 4.55 -12.27
C PHE A 289 11.08 5.25 -11.55
N LEU A 290 11.27 6.52 -11.17
CA LEU A 290 10.27 7.29 -10.43
C LEU A 290 8.96 7.46 -11.23
N SER A 291 9.06 7.75 -12.54
CA SER A 291 7.88 7.88 -13.41
C SER A 291 7.18 6.53 -13.64
N THR A 292 7.93 5.44 -13.70
CA THR A 292 7.37 4.09 -13.84
C THR A 292 6.58 3.71 -12.60
N VAL A 293 7.13 3.91 -11.40
CA VAL A 293 6.41 3.64 -10.15
C VAL A 293 5.14 4.48 -10.06
N ALA A 294 5.23 5.79 -10.35
CA ALA A 294 4.07 6.68 -10.32
C ALA A 294 2.94 6.26 -11.26
N ARG A 295 3.27 5.64 -12.40
CA ARG A 295 2.31 5.19 -13.42
C ARG A 295 1.75 3.79 -13.16
N GLU A 296 2.51 2.90 -12.54
CA GLU A 296 2.20 1.48 -12.47
C GLU A 296 1.67 1.02 -11.12
N ILE A 297 1.98 1.72 -10.05
CA ILE A 297 1.67 1.32 -8.67
C ILE A 297 0.75 2.34 -8.02
N SER A 298 -0.41 1.90 -7.58
CA SER A 298 -1.42 2.74 -6.94
C SER A 298 -1.18 2.97 -5.44
N LEU A 299 -0.27 2.22 -4.81
CA LEU A 299 0.10 2.46 -3.41
C LEU A 299 0.51 3.92 -3.21
N PRO A 300 0.08 4.57 -2.11
CA PRO A 300 0.57 5.89 -1.75
C PRO A 300 2.10 5.91 -1.76
N THR A 301 2.68 6.71 -2.67
CA THR A 301 4.13 6.73 -2.90
C THR A 301 4.70 8.09 -2.54
N PHE A 302 5.63 8.12 -1.58
CA PHE A 302 6.32 9.31 -1.11
C PHE A 302 7.70 9.40 -1.75
N ALA A 303 7.95 10.46 -2.53
CA ALA A 303 9.28 10.79 -2.99
C ALA A 303 10.15 11.22 -1.80
N ILE A 304 11.37 10.69 -1.70
CA ILE A 304 12.29 10.98 -0.60
C ILE A 304 13.71 11.25 -1.12
N GLY A 305 14.49 12.00 -0.34
CA GLY A 305 15.88 12.33 -0.61
C GLY A 305 16.05 13.66 -1.33
N GLY A 306 16.64 14.63 -0.62
CA GLY A 306 16.97 15.96 -1.13
C GLY A 306 15.77 16.79 -1.57
N ILE A 307 14.58 16.52 -1.07
CA ILE A 307 13.35 17.25 -1.42
C ILE A 307 13.39 18.65 -0.79
N THR A 308 13.12 19.66 -1.60
CA THR A 308 12.93 21.07 -1.20
C THR A 308 11.71 21.65 -1.90
N LEU A 309 11.23 22.80 -1.43
CA LEU A 309 10.07 23.49 -2.03
C LEU A 309 10.24 23.69 -3.57
N GLN A 310 11.44 24.08 -4.00
CA GLN A 310 11.76 24.34 -5.41
C GLN A 310 11.74 23.10 -6.30
N ARG A 311 11.80 21.89 -5.70
CA ARG A 311 11.85 20.62 -6.43
C ARG A 311 10.49 19.94 -6.58
N LEU A 312 9.45 20.45 -5.92
CA LEU A 312 8.12 19.82 -5.93
C LEU A 312 7.50 19.78 -7.33
N ASP A 313 7.62 20.84 -8.12
CA ASP A 313 7.08 20.88 -9.50
C ASP A 313 7.70 19.82 -10.41
N SER A 314 8.98 19.49 -10.22
CA SER A 314 9.64 18.45 -11.01
C SER A 314 9.13 17.06 -10.68
N LEU A 315 8.81 16.80 -9.43
CA LEU A 315 8.21 15.55 -8.97
C LEU A 315 6.74 15.42 -9.43
N ALA A 316 5.98 16.50 -9.36
CA ALA A 316 4.60 16.52 -9.81
C ALA A 316 4.46 16.21 -11.32
N ARG A 317 5.40 16.70 -12.15
CA ARG A 317 5.42 16.40 -13.60
C ARG A 317 5.58 14.91 -13.92
N ILE A 318 6.17 14.13 -13.04
CA ILE A 318 6.31 12.68 -13.20
C ILE A 318 5.26 11.87 -12.40
N GLY A 319 4.25 12.57 -11.84
CA GLY A 319 3.14 11.95 -11.13
C GLY A 319 3.35 11.74 -9.63
N LEU A 320 4.46 12.22 -9.04
CA LEU A 320 4.74 12.10 -7.61
C LEU A 320 4.32 13.38 -6.88
N THR A 321 3.17 13.33 -6.20
CA THR A 321 2.56 14.45 -5.46
C THR A 321 2.64 14.30 -3.94
N ARG A 322 3.26 13.21 -3.45
CA ARG A 322 3.53 13.00 -2.03
C ARG A 322 5.04 13.00 -1.78
N VAL A 323 5.47 13.63 -0.70
CA VAL A 323 6.88 13.75 -0.35
C VAL A 323 7.16 13.40 1.11
N ALA A 324 8.34 12.83 1.34
CA ALA A 324 8.90 12.63 2.66
C ALA A 324 10.16 13.52 2.81
N VAL A 325 10.18 14.37 3.82
CA VAL A 325 11.24 15.36 4.04
C VAL A 325 11.84 15.23 5.43
N ALA A 326 13.14 15.52 5.55
CA ALA A 326 13.84 15.63 6.83
C ALA A 326 14.39 17.05 6.98
N SER A 327 15.64 17.29 6.62
CA SER A 327 16.38 18.53 6.85
C SER A 327 15.73 19.77 6.23
N ALA A 328 14.95 19.64 5.16
CA ALA A 328 14.21 20.75 4.57
C ALA A 328 13.19 21.39 5.55
N VAL A 329 12.74 20.60 6.53
CA VAL A 329 11.85 21.07 7.62
C VAL A 329 12.61 21.12 8.93
N THR A 330 13.14 19.98 9.40
CA THR A 330 13.74 19.87 10.75
C THR A 330 15.05 20.63 10.91
N GLY A 331 15.71 20.99 9.82
CA GLY A 331 16.92 21.84 9.78
C GLY A 331 16.66 23.31 9.45
N ALA A 332 15.42 23.69 9.18
CA ALA A 332 15.06 25.09 8.93
C ALA A 332 15.13 25.93 10.21
N ALA A 333 15.35 27.23 10.07
CA ALA A 333 15.31 28.16 11.19
C ALA A 333 13.92 28.20 11.85
N ASP A 334 12.86 28.07 11.03
CA ASP A 334 11.48 27.89 11.45
C ASP A 334 10.90 26.64 10.77
N PRO A 335 10.88 25.49 11.46
CA PRO A 335 10.33 24.25 10.94
C PRO A 335 8.82 24.32 10.62
N ALA A 336 8.04 25.09 11.38
CA ALA A 336 6.61 25.27 11.17
C ALA A 336 6.34 26.00 9.85
N ALA A 337 6.98 27.15 9.63
CA ALA A 337 6.86 27.90 8.38
C ALA A 337 7.36 27.08 7.15
N ALA A 338 8.44 26.31 7.30
CA ALA A 338 8.91 25.43 6.24
C ALA A 338 7.92 24.31 5.87
N ALA A 339 7.25 23.72 6.89
CA ALA A 339 6.23 22.70 6.68
C ALA A 339 4.96 23.30 6.04
N GLU A 340 4.52 24.46 6.47
CA GLU A 340 3.38 25.19 5.91
C GLU A 340 3.58 25.53 4.44
N ALA A 341 4.76 26.03 4.07
CA ALA A 341 5.12 26.33 2.68
C ALA A 341 5.07 25.07 1.78
N LEU A 342 5.56 23.93 2.28
CA LEU A 342 5.49 22.64 1.57
C LEU A 342 4.05 22.17 1.42
N LEU A 343 3.24 22.23 2.48
CA LEU A 343 1.82 21.83 2.46
C LEU A 343 1.03 22.69 1.47
N GLY A 344 1.21 24.01 1.49
CA GLY A 344 0.55 24.93 0.55
C GLY A 344 0.89 24.64 -0.90
N SER A 345 2.18 24.38 -1.20
CA SER A 345 2.61 24.00 -2.55
C SER A 345 2.03 22.66 -2.99
N LEU A 346 2.06 21.64 -2.13
CA LEU A 346 1.52 20.30 -2.43
C LEU A 346 -0.01 20.32 -2.65
N ALA A 347 -0.76 21.14 -1.93
CA ALA A 347 -2.19 21.34 -2.14
C ALA A 347 -2.49 21.90 -3.54
N GLY A 348 -1.70 22.88 -4.00
CA GLY A 348 -1.81 23.44 -5.34
C GLY A 348 -1.50 22.44 -6.47
N LEU A 349 -0.57 21.51 -6.24
CA LEU A 349 -0.20 20.49 -7.22
C LEU A 349 -1.27 19.39 -7.34
N SER A 350 -1.87 18.99 -6.24
CA SER A 350 -2.95 17.97 -6.24
C SER A 350 -4.20 18.44 -6.99
N GLY A 351 -4.52 19.74 -6.94
CA GLY A 351 -5.65 20.33 -7.69
C GLY A 351 -5.43 20.38 -9.21
N ARG A 352 -4.18 20.41 -9.68
CA ARG A 352 -3.86 20.42 -11.12
C ARG A 352 -3.98 19.04 -11.77
N SER A 353 -3.70 17.98 -11.03
CA SER A 353 -3.78 16.59 -11.54
C SER A 353 -5.22 16.16 -11.85
N THR A 354 -6.21 16.65 -11.10
CA THR A 354 -7.63 16.34 -11.34
C THR A 354 -8.22 17.07 -12.55
N ASN A 355 -7.64 18.20 -12.97
CA ASN A 355 -8.13 18.94 -14.15
C ASN A 355 -7.52 18.46 -15.48
N ALA A 356 -6.45 17.66 -15.47
CA ALA A 356 -5.84 17.15 -16.70
C ALA A 356 -6.57 15.92 -17.28
N VAL A 357 -7.46 15.27 -16.52
CA VAL A 357 -8.26 14.11 -16.99
C VAL A 357 -9.64 14.52 -17.52
N GLY A 358 -10.08 15.76 -17.26
CA GLY A 358 -11.40 16.28 -17.67
C GLY A 358 -11.46 16.98 -19.03
N GLY A 359 -10.44 16.92 -19.85
CA GLY A 359 -10.33 17.67 -21.12
C GLY A 359 -10.06 16.79 -22.34
N LEU A 360 -10.88 15.77 -22.57
CA LEU A 360 -11.05 15.11 -23.88
C LEU A 360 -12.56 14.85 -24.05
N GLU A 361 -13.26 15.89 -24.53
CA GLU A 361 -14.47 15.73 -25.30
C GLU A 361 -14.13 15.43 -26.78
#